data_84894b3e40bde361b6766d90ed42e2ce
#
_entry.id   84894b3e40bde361b6766d90ed42e2ce
#
_cell.length_a   1.000
_cell.length_b   1.000
_cell.length_c   1.000
_cell.angle_alpha   90.00
_cell.angle_beta   90.00
_cell.angle_gamma   90.00
#
_symmetry.space_group_name_H-M   'P 1'
#
loop_
_entity.id
_entity.type
_entity.pdbx_description
1 polymer ?
#
loop_
_entity_poly.entity_id
_entity_poly.type
_entity_poly.pdbx_seq_one_letter_code
_entity_poly.pdbx_strand_id
1 'polypeptide(L)'
;MRKSGEPELEHAKARGAHIYCEMVGYGVSCDAYHMTAPAPEGIGGAKAMINALQDASLEANQIDYINAHGTSTPMNDKLETAAIKKAFKNHAHKVAVSSTKGNTGHCLGAAGGIEGVLCVKALEDNFIPATINYQNFDEECDLDIVANHGRKQVLNYVMSNS
;
A
#
# COMPACT_ATOMS: atom_id res chain seq x y z
N MET A 1 8.42 -21.41 -5.08
CA MET A 1 8.74 -19.98 -5.14
C MET A 1 9.95 -19.79 -4.23
N ARG A 2 11.07 -19.30 -4.71
CA ARG A 2 12.23 -19.03 -3.84
C ARG A 2 11.90 -17.80 -3.00
N LYS A 3 12.19 -17.81 -1.70
CA LYS A 3 12.28 -16.59 -0.91
C LYS A 3 13.37 -15.74 -1.55
N SER A 4 12.98 -14.68 -2.22
CA SER A 4 13.84 -13.93 -3.13
C SER A 4 14.81 -12.96 -2.44
N GLY A 5 14.88 -12.95 -1.12
CA GLY A 5 15.62 -11.92 -0.40
C GLY A 5 17.09 -12.23 -0.12
N GLU A 6 17.44 -13.47 0.17
CA GLU A 6 18.77 -13.77 0.69
C GLU A 6 19.91 -13.61 -0.33
N PRO A 7 19.82 -14.10 -1.58
CA PRO A 7 20.92 -13.93 -2.53
C PRO A 7 21.16 -12.48 -2.94
N GLU A 8 20.09 -11.70 -3.12
CA GLU A 8 20.17 -10.29 -3.48
C GLU A 8 20.69 -9.44 -2.32
N LEU A 9 20.28 -9.73 -1.09
CA LEU A 9 20.76 -9.05 0.11
C LEU A 9 22.26 -9.29 0.30
N GLU A 10 22.73 -10.54 0.24
CA GLU A 10 24.14 -10.86 0.37
C GLU A 10 24.98 -10.29 -0.78
N HIS A 11 24.45 -10.27 -2.00
CA HIS A 11 25.07 -9.60 -3.12
C HIS A 11 25.20 -8.09 -2.90
N ALA A 12 24.14 -7.44 -2.41
CA ALA A 12 24.17 -6.01 -2.09
C ALA A 12 25.18 -5.70 -0.98
N LYS A 13 25.22 -6.50 0.09
CA LYS A 13 26.20 -6.37 1.17
C LYS A 13 27.64 -6.56 0.68
N ALA A 14 27.89 -7.59 -0.14
CA ALA A 14 29.23 -7.91 -0.65
C ALA A 14 29.84 -6.78 -1.50
N ARG A 15 29.02 -6.00 -2.21
CA ARG A 15 29.47 -4.84 -2.99
C ARG A 15 29.37 -3.51 -2.23
N GLY A 16 29.04 -3.52 -0.93
CA GLY A 16 28.92 -2.31 -0.12
C GLY A 16 27.80 -1.38 -0.55
N ALA A 17 26.71 -1.90 -1.16
CA ALA A 17 25.60 -1.07 -1.59
C ALA A 17 24.83 -0.49 -0.39
N HIS A 18 24.33 0.74 -0.54
CA HIS A 18 23.34 1.28 0.37
C HIS A 18 22.02 0.49 0.21
N ILE A 19 21.52 -0.04 1.31
CA ILE A 19 20.27 -0.80 1.35
C ILE A 19 19.22 0.10 2.01
N TYR A 20 18.22 0.49 1.25
CA TYR A 20 17.15 1.37 1.72
C TYR A 20 16.10 0.61 2.55
N CYS A 21 15.70 -0.57 2.09
CA CYS A 21 14.75 -1.45 2.78
C CYS A 21 14.82 -2.87 2.17
N GLU A 22 14.05 -3.78 2.73
CA GLU A 22 13.77 -5.11 2.18
C GLU A 22 12.33 -5.19 1.68
N MET A 23 12.10 -5.86 0.55
CA MET A 23 10.78 -6.28 0.12
C MET A 23 10.50 -7.65 0.75
N VAL A 24 9.74 -7.66 1.85
CA VAL A 24 9.55 -8.86 2.66
C VAL A 24 8.35 -9.71 2.24
N GLY A 25 7.44 -9.18 1.43
CA GLY A 25 6.25 -9.92 0.98
C GLY A 25 5.62 -9.37 -0.28
N TYR A 26 4.92 -10.26 -0.97
CA TYR A 26 4.20 -9.97 -2.20
C TYR A 26 2.90 -10.76 -2.25
N GLY A 27 1.83 -10.12 -2.74
CA GLY A 27 0.53 -10.75 -2.87
C GLY A 27 -0.20 -10.31 -4.12
N VAL A 28 -0.81 -11.26 -4.79
CA VAL A 28 -1.66 -11.02 -5.96
C VAL A 28 -2.97 -11.76 -5.82
N SER A 29 -3.97 -11.26 -6.49
CA SER A 29 -5.25 -11.91 -6.68
C SER A 29 -5.81 -11.58 -8.05
N CYS A 30 -6.81 -12.32 -8.47
CA CYS A 30 -7.61 -12.01 -9.63
C CYS A 30 -9.06 -12.21 -9.26
N ASP A 31 -9.89 -11.19 -9.48
CA ASP A 31 -11.32 -11.24 -9.15
C ASP A 31 -12.07 -12.21 -10.04
N ALA A 32 -11.68 -12.32 -11.32
CA ALA A 32 -12.42 -13.06 -12.36
C ALA A 32 -13.93 -12.72 -12.40
N TYR A 33 -14.26 -11.50 -12.02
CA TYR A 33 -15.63 -11.01 -11.87
C TYR A 33 -16.14 -10.29 -13.12
N HIS A 34 -15.39 -9.28 -13.59
CA HIS A 34 -15.74 -8.47 -14.74
C HIS A 34 -14.48 -7.96 -15.43
N MET A 35 -14.60 -7.58 -16.74
CA MET A 35 -13.44 -7.12 -17.53
C MET A 35 -12.76 -5.86 -16.97
N THR A 36 -13.53 -4.96 -16.37
CA THR A 36 -13.03 -3.65 -15.91
C THR A 36 -13.48 -3.25 -14.51
N ALA A 37 -14.51 -3.93 -13.96
CA ALA A 37 -15.02 -3.62 -12.62
C ALA A 37 -14.44 -4.58 -11.58
N PRO A 38 -13.95 -4.08 -10.44
CA PRO A 38 -13.52 -4.93 -9.33
C PRO A 38 -14.71 -5.70 -8.74
N ALA A 39 -14.43 -6.83 -8.11
CA ALA A 39 -15.45 -7.61 -7.42
C ALA A 39 -16.10 -6.79 -6.28
N PRO A 40 -17.39 -7.03 -6.01
CA PRO A 40 -18.07 -6.36 -4.90
C PRO A 40 -17.32 -6.48 -3.58
N GLU A 41 -17.48 -5.51 -2.71
CA GLU A 41 -16.90 -5.47 -1.36
C GLU A 41 -15.36 -5.52 -1.31
N GLY A 42 -14.65 -5.30 -2.41
CA GLY A 42 -13.18 -5.26 -2.44
C GLY A 42 -12.49 -6.59 -2.11
N ILE A 43 -13.15 -7.72 -2.40
CA ILE A 43 -12.65 -9.07 -2.03
C ILE A 43 -11.27 -9.34 -2.65
N GLY A 44 -11.07 -8.96 -3.91
CA GLY A 44 -9.79 -9.17 -4.60
C GLY A 44 -8.65 -8.38 -3.94
N GLY A 45 -8.83 -7.08 -3.74
CA GLY A 45 -7.84 -6.24 -3.05
C GLY A 45 -7.53 -6.75 -1.65
N ALA A 46 -8.56 -7.13 -0.88
CA ALA A 46 -8.36 -7.73 0.44
C ALA A 46 -7.51 -9.01 0.38
N LYS A 47 -7.79 -9.89 -0.58
CA LYS A 47 -7.05 -11.14 -0.76
C LYS A 47 -5.58 -10.88 -1.14
N ALA A 48 -5.32 -9.92 -2.02
CA ALA A 48 -3.96 -9.54 -2.38
C ALA A 48 -3.17 -9.05 -1.16
N MET A 49 -3.75 -8.15 -0.36
CA MET A 49 -3.13 -7.65 0.88
C MET A 49 -2.90 -8.78 1.91
N ILE A 50 -3.87 -9.67 2.11
CA ILE A 50 -3.73 -10.83 3.02
C ILE A 50 -2.62 -11.76 2.52
N ASN A 51 -2.55 -12.04 1.23
CA ASN A 51 -1.49 -12.87 0.66
C ASN A 51 -0.11 -12.24 0.87
N ALA A 52 0.02 -10.92 0.70
CA ALA A 52 1.28 -10.20 0.96
C ALA A 52 1.70 -10.30 2.44
N LEU A 53 0.76 -10.13 3.38
CA LEU A 53 1.01 -10.29 4.82
C LEU A 53 1.46 -11.72 5.16
N GLN A 54 0.80 -12.72 4.58
CA GLN A 54 1.16 -14.13 4.78
C GLN A 54 2.55 -14.46 4.22
N ASP A 55 2.87 -13.96 3.03
CA ASP A 55 4.19 -14.15 2.41
C ASP A 55 5.29 -13.50 3.24
N ALA A 56 5.04 -12.31 3.80
CA ALA A 56 5.92 -11.60 4.70
C ALA A 56 6.01 -12.24 6.10
N SER A 57 5.10 -13.15 6.47
CA SER A 57 4.94 -13.64 7.84
C SER A 57 4.67 -12.51 8.85
N LEU A 58 3.88 -11.49 8.43
CA LEU A 58 3.49 -10.33 9.23
C LEU A 58 2.01 -10.37 9.57
N GLU A 59 1.70 -9.81 10.74
CA GLU A 59 0.33 -9.50 11.14
C GLU A 59 -0.08 -8.10 10.64
N ALA A 60 -1.36 -7.90 10.37
CA ALA A 60 -1.87 -6.62 9.87
C ALA A 60 -1.53 -5.42 10.77
N ASN A 61 -1.47 -5.62 12.08
CA ASN A 61 -1.15 -4.58 13.07
C ASN A 61 0.32 -4.14 13.08
N GLN A 62 1.17 -4.79 12.32
CA GLN A 62 2.58 -4.40 12.14
C GLN A 62 2.79 -3.42 10.98
N ILE A 63 1.77 -3.24 10.13
CA ILE A 63 1.84 -2.28 9.01
C ILE A 63 1.51 -0.89 9.53
N ASP A 64 2.43 0.04 9.34
CA ASP A 64 2.32 1.42 9.80
C ASP A 64 1.64 2.33 8.76
N TYR A 65 1.81 2.02 7.47
CA TYR A 65 1.32 2.84 6.37
C TYR A 65 0.96 2.01 5.14
N ILE A 66 -0.12 2.40 4.47
CA ILE A 66 -0.53 1.87 3.16
C ILE A 66 -0.49 2.99 2.13
N ASN A 67 0.33 2.84 1.09
CA ASN A 67 0.19 3.62 -0.13
C ASN A 67 -0.89 2.93 -0.98
N ALA A 68 -2.05 3.56 -1.04
CA ALA A 68 -3.24 3.02 -1.67
C ALA A 68 -3.24 3.24 -3.18
N HIS A 69 -3.95 2.38 -3.91
CA HIS A 69 -4.26 2.60 -5.32
C HIS A 69 -4.97 3.94 -5.51
N GLY A 70 -6.02 4.22 -4.76
CA GLY A 70 -6.61 5.54 -4.52
C GLY A 70 -6.72 6.42 -5.76
N THR A 71 -7.49 5.99 -6.77
CA THR A 71 -7.63 6.69 -8.06
C THR A 71 -8.56 7.89 -8.02
N SER A 72 -9.19 8.15 -6.89
CA SER A 72 -10.22 9.20 -6.74
C SER A 72 -11.44 8.95 -7.64
N THR A 73 -11.82 7.71 -7.80
CA THR A 73 -13.06 7.33 -8.48
C THR A 73 -14.07 6.79 -7.47
N PRO A 74 -15.38 7.07 -7.66
CA PRO A 74 -16.41 6.67 -6.69
C PRO A 74 -16.43 5.17 -6.39
N MET A 75 -16.09 4.33 -7.39
CA MET A 75 -16.08 2.88 -7.24
C MET A 75 -14.80 2.40 -6.56
N ASN A 76 -13.62 2.89 -6.99
CA ASN A 76 -12.35 2.40 -6.49
C ASN A 76 -12.17 2.69 -5.01
N ASP A 77 -12.32 3.95 -4.60
CA ASP A 77 -11.94 4.38 -3.25
C ASP A 77 -12.81 3.71 -2.18
N LYS A 78 -14.10 3.55 -2.46
CA LYS A 78 -15.02 2.80 -1.61
C LYS A 78 -14.66 1.31 -1.51
N LEU A 79 -14.38 0.67 -2.64
CA LEU A 79 -14.05 -0.76 -2.65
C LEU A 79 -12.67 -1.04 -2.05
N GLU A 80 -11.70 -0.15 -2.24
CA GLU A 80 -10.39 -0.25 -1.61
C GLU A 80 -10.47 -0.04 -0.10
N THR A 81 -11.30 0.91 0.36
CA THR A 81 -11.61 1.08 1.79
C THR A 81 -12.19 -0.21 2.38
N ALA A 82 -13.16 -0.82 1.70
CA ALA A 82 -13.73 -2.10 2.12
C ALA A 82 -12.68 -3.23 2.14
N ALA A 83 -11.79 -3.26 1.15
CA ALA A 83 -10.69 -4.22 1.08
C ALA A 83 -9.71 -4.06 2.26
N ILE A 84 -9.30 -2.84 2.58
CA ILE A 84 -8.44 -2.53 3.72
C ILE A 84 -9.12 -2.96 5.03
N LYS A 85 -10.39 -2.62 5.22
CA LYS A 85 -11.15 -3.05 6.40
C LYS A 85 -11.20 -4.57 6.54
N LYS A 86 -11.39 -5.31 5.45
CA LYS A 86 -11.37 -6.79 5.47
C LYS A 86 -10.00 -7.36 5.81
N ALA A 87 -8.93 -6.82 5.22
CA ALA A 87 -7.58 -7.32 5.43
C ALA A 87 -7.04 -6.96 6.81
N PHE A 88 -7.28 -5.74 7.27
CA PHE A 88 -6.70 -5.19 8.49
C PHE A 88 -7.62 -5.27 9.72
N LYS A 89 -8.91 -5.58 9.53
CA LYS A 89 -9.89 -5.78 10.62
C LYS A 89 -9.85 -4.61 11.64
N ASN A 90 -9.60 -4.92 12.91
CA ASN A 90 -9.55 -3.93 14.00
C ASN A 90 -8.41 -2.92 13.87
N HIS A 91 -7.43 -3.16 12.99
CA HIS A 91 -6.31 -2.25 12.73
C HIS A 91 -6.60 -1.27 11.58
N ALA A 92 -7.63 -1.50 10.78
CA ALA A 92 -7.93 -0.71 9.58
C ALA A 92 -8.05 0.81 9.83
N HIS A 93 -8.60 1.21 10.97
CA HIS A 93 -8.73 2.63 11.34
C HIS A 93 -7.49 3.20 12.07
N LYS A 94 -6.42 2.40 12.23
CA LYS A 94 -5.18 2.80 12.91
C LYS A 94 -4.00 2.88 11.95
N VAL A 95 -4.04 2.14 10.85
CA VAL A 95 -3.04 2.21 9.81
C VAL A 95 -3.23 3.49 9.01
N ALA A 96 -2.16 4.26 8.82
CA ALA A 96 -2.21 5.45 7.99
C ALA A 96 -2.37 5.07 6.51
N VAL A 97 -3.20 5.81 5.77
CA VAL A 97 -3.46 5.56 4.36
C VAL A 97 -3.28 6.85 3.56
N SER A 98 -2.59 6.79 2.44
CA SER A 98 -2.62 7.87 1.45
C SER A 98 -2.48 7.34 0.04
N SER A 99 -2.94 8.11 -0.94
CA SER A 99 -2.64 7.89 -2.35
C SER A 99 -1.75 9.00 -2.88
N THR A 100 -0.66 8.62 -3.49
CA THR A 100 0.28 9.56 -4.11
C THR A 100 -0.09 9.94 -5.54
N LYS A 101 -1.16 9.35 -6.08
CA LYS A 101 -1.63 9.64 -7.45
C LYS A 101 -2.08 11.09 -7.65
N GLY A 102 -2.48 11.78 -6.58
CA GLY A 102 -2.74 13.21 -6.64
C GLY A 102 -1.52 14.03 -7.06
N ASN A 103 -0.31 13.56 -6.71
CA ASN A 103 0.97 14.19 -7.03
C ASN A 103 1.54 13.75 -8.38
N THR A 104 1.43 12.46 -8.71
CA THR A 104 2.11 11.82 -9.84
C THR A 104 1.20 11.59 -11.05
N GLY A 105 -0.11 11.65 -10.87
CA GLY A 105 -1.08 11.11 -11.81
C GLY A 105 -1.12 9.56 -11.79
N HIS A 106 -2.08 9.01 -12.51
CA HIS A 106 -2.17 7.55 -12.70
C HIS A 106 -1.29 7.13 -13.87
N CYS A 107 -0.08 6.69 -13.57
CA CYS A 107 0.94 6.32 -14.56
C CYS A 107 0.77 4.90 -15.13
N LEU A 108 -0.42 4.30 -15.04
CA LEU A 108 -0.75 2.97 -15.57
C LEU A 108 0.27 1.91 -15.12
N GLY A 109 0.93 1.23 -16.08
CA GLY A 109 1.92 0.20 -15.78
C GLY A 109 3.16 0.67 -14.99
N ALA A 110 3.42 1.97 -14.93
CA ALA A 110 4.52 2.52 -14.14
C ALA A 110 4.09 2.88 -12.70
N ALA A 111 2.77 2.91 -12.40
CA ALA A 111 2.27 3.36 -11.10
C ALA A 111 2.86 2.59 -9.93
N GLY A 112 2.82 1.26 -9.97
CA GLY A 112 3.34 0.42 -8.89
C GLY A 112 4.85 0.60 -8.65
N GLY A 113 5.64 0.84 -9.70
CA GLY A 113 7.06 1.16 -9.55
C GLY A 113 7.32 2.49 -8.87
N ILE A 114 6.56 3.53 -9.26
CA ILE A 114 6.66 4.87 -8.64
C ILE A 114 6.21 4.80 -7.17
N GLU A 115 5.09 4.16 -6.90
CA GLU A 115 4.54 3.99 -5.55
C GLU A 115 5.48 3.18 -4.65
N GLY A 116 6.13 2.13 -5.20
CA GLY A 116 7.16 1.39 -4.50
C GLY A 116 8.36 2.27 -4.09
N VAL A 117 8.85 3.13 -4.97
CA VAL A 117 9.92 4.10 -4.65
C VAL A 117 9.47 5.07 -3.56
N LEU A 118 8.22 5.56 -3.62
CA LEU A 118 7.67 6.45 -2.61
C LEU A 118 7.52 5.76 -1.25
N CYS A 119 7.16 4.47 -1.22
CA CYS A 119 7.14 3.67 0.00
C CYS A 119 8.55 3.51 0.61
N VAL A 120 9.56 3.24 -0.22
CA VAL A 120 10.96 3.17 0.22
C VAL A 120 11.39 4.49 0.85
N LYS A 121 11.07 5.62 0.20
CA LYS A 121 11.39 6.95 0.73
C LYS A 121 10.62 7.28 2.01
N ALA A 122 9.38 6.87 2.11
CA ALA A 122 8.59 7.03 3.34
C ALA A 122 9.24 6.32 4.53
N LEU A 123 9.74 5.08 4.34
CA LEU A 123 10.50 4.34 5.35
C LEU A 123 11.80 5.06 5.74
N GLU A 124 12.59 5.48 4.76
CA GLU A 124 13.88 6.14 4.99
C GLU A 124 13.72 7.45 5.78
N ASP A 125 12.74 8.26 5.39
CA ASP A 125 12.52 9.60 5.94
C ASP A 125 11.59 9.61 7.18
N ASN A 126 10.98 8.46 7.53
CA ASN A 126 9.93 8.36 8.53
C ASN A 126 8.82 9.40 8.28
N PHE A 127 8.38 9.48 7.03
CA PHE A 127 7.44 10.48 6.57
C PHE A 127 6.42 9.89 5.60
N ILE A 128 5.14 10.03 5.92
CA ILE A 128 4.03 9.58 5.08
C ILE A 128 3.64 10.72 4.14
N PRO A 129 3.71 10.53 2.80
CA PRO A 129 3.22 11.52 1.84
C PRO A 129 1.70 11.66 1.93
N ALA A 130 1.18 12.84 1.63
CA ALA A 130 -0.25 13.11 1.71
C ALA A 130 -1.02 12.67 0.46
N THR A 131 -2.29 12.36 0.63
CA THR A 131 -3.32 12.49 -0.39
C THR A 131 -3.62 13.98 -0.56
N ILE A 132 -3.10 14.60 -1.61
CA ILE A 132 -3.34 16.02 -1.88
C ILE A 132 -4.70 16.26 -2.55
N ASN A 133 -5.17 17.52 -2.51
CA ASN A 133 -6.48 17.92 -3.05
C ASN A 133 -7.69 17.27 -2.37
N TYR A 134 -7.52 16.78 -1.16
CA TYR A 134 -8.59 16.23 -0.35
C TYR A 134 -9.46 17.39 0.19
N GLN A 135 -10.68 17.55 -0.33
CA GLN A 135 -11.53 18.70 -0.01
C GLN A 135 -12.71 18.35 0.89
N ASN A 136 -13.29 17.16 0.70
CA ASN A 136 -14.48 16.74 1.41
C ASN A 136 -14.27 15.37 2.05
N PHE A 137 -14.72 15.22 3.28
CA PHE A 137 -14.77 13.92 3.94
C PHE A 137 -15.83 13.04 3.28
N ASP A 138 -15.51 11.76 3.08
CA ASP A 138 -16.43 10.76 2.57
C ASP A 138 -16.62 9.68 3.65
N GLU A 139 -17.85 9.52 4.13
CA GLU A 139 -18.20 8.53 5.16
C GLU A 139 -17.97 7.09 4.70
N GLU A 140 -17.95 6.83 3.39
CA GLU A 140 -17.66 5.51 2.84
C GLU A 140 -16.14 5.23 2.77
N CYS A 141 -15.30 6.27 2.99
CA CYS A 141 -13.83 6.22 2.97
C CYS A 141 -13.24 6.68 4.32
N ASP A 142 -13.75 6.17 5.43
CA ASP A 142 -13.53 6.59 6.82
C ASP A 142 -12.24 6.04 7.48
N LEU A 143 -11.21 5.75 6.71
CA LEU A 143 -9.89 5.33 7.22
C LEU A 143 -9.07 6.53 7.72
N ASP A 144 -7.91 6.28 8.36
CA ASP A 144 -6.95 7.34 8.73
C ASP A 144 -6.23 7.88 7.49
N ILE A 145 -6.94 8.70 6.71
CA ILE A 145 -6.40 9.31 5.51
C ILE A 145 -5.46 10.45 5.87
N VAL A 146 -4.21 10.37 5.41
CA VAL A 146 -3.23 11.47 5.53
C VAL A 146 -3.55 12.52 4.47
N ALA A 147 -4.45 13.45 4.80
CA ALA A 147 -5.02 14.41 3.87
C ALA A 147 -4.18 15.70 3.78
N ASN A 148 -3.92 16.17 2.56
CA ASN A 148 -3.31 17.44 2.16
C ASN A 148 -1.90 17.74 2.70
N HIS A 149 -1.58 17.29 3.91
CA HIS A 149 -0.27 17.51 4.54
C HIS A 149 0.32 16.17 4.96
N GLY A 150 1.58 15.92 4.58
CA GLY A 150 2.28 14.71 4.98
C GLY A 150 2.48 14.65 6.51
N ARG A 151 2.68 13.44 7.01
CA ARG A 151 2.78 13.16 8.45
C ARG A 151 4.15 12.55 8.78
N LYS A 152 4.85 13.10 9.78
CA LYS A 152 5.99 12.42 10.39
C LYS A 152 5.50 11.30 11.30
N GLN A 153 5.99 10.10 11.06
CA GLN A 153 5.64 8.90 11.84
C GLN A 153 6.76 7.88 11.68
N VAL A 154 7.16 7.22 12.76
CA VAL A 154 8.12 6.10 12.67
C VAL A 154 7.47 4.98 11.89
N LEU A 155 8.16 4.52 10.85
CA LEU A 155 7.67 3.48 9.95
C LEU A 155 8.64 2.28 9.98
N ASN A 156 8.12 1.11 10.27
CA ASN A 156 8.86 -0.16 10.22
C ASN A 156 8.42 -0.99 9.03
N TYR A 157 7.13 -1.03 8.76
CA TYR A 157 6.55 -1.75 7.63
C TYR A 157 5.55 -0.88 6.88
N VAL A 158 5.69 -0.83 5.57
CA VAL A 158 4.76 -0.16 4.67
C VAL A 158 4.26 -1.13 3.60
N MET A 159 3.04 -0.91 3.14
CA MET A 159 2.43 -1.69 2.07
C MET A 159 2.10 -0.76 0.91
N SER A 160 2.42 -1.18 -0.31
CA SER A 160 1.91 -0.56 -1.54
C SER A 160 0.82 -1.46 -2.11
N ASN A 161 -0.38 -0.90 -2.32
CA ASN A 161 -1.51 -1.60 -2.93
C ASN A 161 -1.84 -0.95 -4.28
N SER A 162 -1.85 -1.75 -5.35
CA SER A 162 -2.04 -1.22 -6.71
C SER A 162 -2.85 -2.17 -7.60
#